data_91414fec578cdbf76e22734d3ac6fd9c
#
_entry.id   91414fec578cdbf76e22734d3ac6fd9c
#
_cell.length_a   1.000
_cell.length_b   1.000
_cell.length_c   1.000
_cell.angle_alpha   90.00
_cell.angle_beta   90.00
_cell.angle_gamma   90.00
#
_symmetry.space_group_name_H-M   'P 1'
#
loop_
_entity.id
_entity.type
_entity.pdbx_description
1 polymer ?
#
loop_
_entity_poly.entity_id
_entity_poly.type
_entity_poly.pdbx_seq_one_letter_code
_entity_poly.pdbx_strand_id
1 'polypeptide(L)'
;MPRSVLFIKHIEYETGGHATTLLSHLPTREAVFPTALPPLDEIAGIVITGGQMSAADVDAFPSLQLTADLALRAIDAEVPVLGLCLGHQILGRALGAEHREGAVDEVGIVDIDVLEPEPWLGAHVGRLGAMRWNSDVVSLPPGATLLARSATVENEAFRYGSAVGMQFHLEADDRVMRLWDSVASPTLSQLRSPDAVAGWRRHLATDPTLLGVVERGFGAFAAACAARMDAEAPALVA
;
A
#
# COMPACT_ATOMS: atom_id res chain seq x y z
N MET A 1 -3.68 25.12 -5.17
CA MET A 1 -4.48 24.68 -3.98
C MET A 1 -3.53 24.21 -2.90
N PRO A 2 -3.92 24.15 -1.60
CA PRO A 2 -3.05 23.56 -0.59
C PRO A 2 -2.80 22.07 -0.92
N ARG A 3 -1.59 21.58 -0.63
CA ARG A 3 -1.24 20.18 -0.83
C ARG A 3 -2.10 19.28 0.05
N SER A 4 -2.41 18.07 -0.45
CA SER A 4 -3.17 17.06 0.27
C SER A 4 -2.58 15.67 0.06
N VAL A 5 -2.86 14.73 0.94
CA VAL A 5 -2.56 13.31 0.71
C VAL A 5 -3.60 12.75 -0.25
N LEU A 6 -3.14 12.14 -1.34
CA LEU A 6 -3.97 11.54 -2.37
C LEU A 6 -4.11 10.03 -2.12
N PHE A 7 -5.32 9.56 -1.86
CA PHE A 7 -5.64 8.13 -1.88
C PHE A 7 -6.11 7.73 -3.27
N ILE A 8 -5.39 6.84 -3.94
CA ILE A 8 -5.75 6.30 -5.26
C ILE A 8 -6.36 4.92 -5.05
N LYS A 9 -7.58 4.74 -5.54
CA LYS A 9 -8.40 3.54 -5.37
C LYS A 9 -8.79 3.00 -6.74
N HIS A 10 -8.58 1.72 -6.94
CA HIS A 10 -8.97 1.02 -8.18
C HIS A 10 -10.24 0.18 -7.99
N ILE A 11 -10.86 0.28 -6.82
CA ILE A 11 -12.17 -0.30 -6.48
C ILE A 11 -12.91 0.69 -5.57
N GLU A 12 -14.20 0.86 -5.79
CA GLU A 12 -15.00 1.84 -5.04
C GLU A 12 -15.05 1.56 -3.54
N TYR A 13 -15.17 0.29 -3.17
CA TYR A 13 -15.27 -0.13 -1.77
C TYR A 13 -13.91 -0.28 -1.06
N GLU A 14 -12.78 -0.18 -1.75
CA GLU A 14 -11.49 -0.14 -1.07
C GLU A 14 -11.37 1.12 -0.22
N THR A 15 -10.88 0.95 0.99
CA THR A 15 -10.61 2.05 1.92
C THR A 15 -9.19 1.93 2.44
N GLY A 16 -8.59 3.05 2.82
CA GLY A 16 -7.27 3.02 3.44
C GLY A 16 -7.28 2.55 4.90
N GLY A 17 -8.42 2.14 5.48
CA GLY A 17 -8.50 1.60 6.84
C GLY A 17 -7.76 2.42 7.88
N HIS A 18 -6.81 1.78 8.59
CA HIS A 18 -5.94 2.46 9.56
C HIS A 18 -5.20 3.66 8.96
N ALA A 19 -4.74 3.60 7.69
CA ALA A 19 -4.10 4.74 7.03
C ALA A 19 -5.04 5.93 6.94
N THR A 20 -6.30 5.73 6.51
CA THR A 20 -7.30 6.80 6.46
C THR A 20 -7.52 7.43 7.84
N THR A 21 -7.62 6.60 8.88
CA THR A 21 -7.84 7.08 10.25
C THR A 21 -6.65 7.87 10.79
N LEU A 22 -5.44 7.34 10.64
CA LEU A 22 -4.23 7.94 11.18
C LEU A 22 -3.77 9.18 10.39
N LEU A 23 -4.17 9.32 9.13
CA LEU A 23 -3.91 10.50 8.31
C LEU A 23 -5.06 11.53 8.35
N SER A 24 -6.15 11.29 9.08
CA SER A 24 -7.36 12.15 9.09
C SER A 24 -7.15 13.56 9.58
N HIS A 25 -6.06 13.83 10.28
CA HIS A 25 -5.66 15.19 10.72
C HIS A 25 -5.01 16.02 9.61
N LEU A 26 -4.68 15.40 8.46
CA LEU A 26 -4.14 16.07 7.28
C LEU A 26 -5.25 16.28 6.22
N PRO A 27 -5.13 17.29 5.35
CA PRO A 27 -5.97 17.38 4.15
C PRO A 27 -5.79 16.12 3.29
N THR A 28 -6.89 15.42 3.01
CA THR A 28 -6.89 14.22 2.17
C THR A 28 -7.88 14.38 1.01
N ARG A 29 -7.62 13.70 -0.10
CA ARG A 29 -8.57 13.54 -1.21
C ARG A 29 -8.49 12.12 -1.75
N GLU A 30 -9.58 11.63 -2.32
CA GLU A 30 -9.66 10.32 -2.96
C GLU A 30 -9.79 10.48 -4.48
N ALA A 31 -9.15 9.58 -5.23
CA ALA A 31 -9.34 9.38 -6.65
C ALA A 31 -9.74 7.92 -6.87
N VAL A 32 -11.00 7.69 -7.23
CA VAL A 32 -11.56 6.35 -7.47
C VAL A 32 -11.65 6.13 -8.97
N PHE A 33 -11.06 5.03 -9.48
CA PHE A 33 -10.93 4.75 -10.93
C PHE A 33 -10.48 5.99 -11.71
N PRO A 34 -9.32 6.58 -11.37
CA PRO A 34 -8.96 7.89 -11.91
C PRO A 34 -8.83 7.86 -13.42
N THR A 35 -9.51 8.81 -14.09
CA THR A 35 -9.29 9.15 -15.51
C THR A 35 -8.36 10.35 -15.65
N ALA A 36 -8.17 11.11 -14.56
CA ALA A 36 -7.21 12.18 -14.41
C ALA A 36 -6.77 12.27 -12.95
N LEU A 37 -5.53 12.72 -12.73
CA LEU A 37 -4.95 12.87 -11.41
C LEU A 37 -4.51 14.33 -11.21
N PRO A 38 -4.50 14.83 -9.94
CA PRO A 38 -4.10 16.20 -9.66
C PRO A 38 -2.62 16.42 -10.04
N PRO A 39 -2.24 17.68 -10.29
CA PRO A 39 -0.83 18.03 -10.52
C PRO A 39 0.00 17.78 -9.26
N LEU A 40 1.28 17.47 -9.46
CA LEU A 40 2.16 16.96 -8.40
C LEU A 40 2.44 18.00 -7.30
N ASP A 41 2.37 19.28 -7.64
CA ASP A 41 2.54 20.42 -6.69
C ASP A 41 1.36 20.54 -5.71
N GLU A 42 0.22 19.92 -5.99
CA GLU A 42 -0.93 19.83 -5.07
C GLU A 42 -0.90 18.56 -4.19
N ILE A 43 0.12 17.68 -4.34
CA ILE A 43 0.21 16.41 -3.64
C ILE A 43 1.27 16.49 -2.55
N ALA A 44 0.88 16.16 -1.31
CA ALA A 44 1.77 16.03 -0.16
C ALA A 44 2.31 14.60 0.03
N GLY A 45 1.54 13.61 -0.39
CA GLY A 45 1.87 12.20 -0.38
C GLY A 45 0.80 11.39 -1.12
N ILE A 46 1.13 10.17 -1.50
CA ILE A 46 0.25 9.26 -2.24
C ILE A 46 0.11 7.95 -1.47
N VAL A 47 -1.13 7.49 -1.29
CA VAL A 47 -1.44 6.12 -0.86
C VAL A 47 -2.15 5.42 -2.02
N ILE A 48 -1.56 4.35 -2.55
CA ILE A 48 -2.17 3.50 -3.57
C ILE A 48 -2.70 2.27 -2.85
N THR A 49 -4.02 2.09 -2.84
CA THR A 49 -4.68 1.02 -2.07
C THR A 49 -4.63 -0.33 -2.81
N GLY A 50 -5.12 -1.36 -2.15
CA GLY A 50 -5.35 -2.68 -2.72
C GLY A 50 -6.39 -2.67 -3.85
N GLY A 51 -6.62 -3.86 -4.43
CA GLY A 51 -7.61 -4.08 -5.47
C GLY A 51 -7.64 -5.53 -5.93
N GLN A 52 -8.71 -5.92 -6.65
CA GLN A 52 -8.92 -7.31 -7.12
C GLN A 52 -8.36 -7.58 -8.52
N MET A 53 -8.01 -6.52 -9.28
CA MET A 53 -7.42 -6.66 -10.61
C MET A 53 -5.95 -7.02 -10.52
N SER A 54 -5.42 -7.66 -11.56
CA SER A 54 -3.98 -7.80 -11.73
C SER A 54 -3.36 -6.43 -12.05
N ALA A 55 -2.20 -6.13 -11.47
CA ALA A 55 -1.44 -4.94 -11.85
C ALA A 55 -1.00 -4.95 -13.33
N ALA A 56 -1.13 -6.09 -14.02
CA ALA A 56 -0.86 -6.24 -15.45
C ALA A 56 -2.04 -5.83 -16.34
N ASP A 57 -3.26 -5.72 -15.82
CA ASP A 57 -4.50 -5.51 -16.58
C ASP A 57 -4.68 -4.05 -17.05
N VAL A 58 -3.60 -3.40 -17.50
CA VAL A 58 -3.60 -1.97 -17.89
C VAL A 58 -4.53 -1.66 -19.07
N ASP A 59 -4.76 -2.62 -19.96
CA ASP A 59 -5.69 -2.46 -21.09
C ASP A 59 -7.15 -2.44 -20.63
N ALA A 60 -7.49 -3.28 -19.64
CA ALA A 60 -8.82 -3.33 -19.04
C ALA A 60 -9.05 -2.20 -18.04
N PHE A 61 -7.99 -1.80 -17.34
CA PHE A 61 -7.99 -0.76 -16.30
C PHE A 61 -6.93 0.30 -16.54
N PRO A 62 -7.14 1.26 -17.48
CA PRO A 62 -6.14 2.30 -17.79
C PRO A 62 -5.72 3.17 -16.60
N SER A 63 -6.54 3.22 -15.54
CA SER A 63 -6.19 3.90 -14.29
C SER A 63 -4.95 3.33 -13.61
N LEU A 64 -4.60 2.05 -13.84
CA LEU A 64 -3.38 1.42 -13.33
C LEU A 64 -2.13 2.08 -13.93
N GLN A 65 -2.14 2.34 -15.25
CA GLN A 65 -1.03 3.01 -15.93
C GLN A 65 -0.92 4.47 -15.49
N LEU A 66 -2.05 5.19 -15.37
CA LEU A 66 -2.05 6.58 -14.86
C LEU A 66 -1.45 6.67 -13.46
N THR A 67 -1.76 5.68 -12.60
CA THR A 67 -1.22 5.60 -11.24
C THR A 67 0.28 5.31 -11.25
N ALA A 68 0.73 4.38 -12.09
CA ALA A 68 2.15 4.06 -12.26
C ALA A 68 2.95 5.29 -12.72
N ASP A 69 2.46 6.00 -13.73
CA ASP A 69 3.11 7.21 -14.27
C ASP A 69 3.17 8.35 -13.24
N LEU A 70 2.10 8.53 -12.44
CA LEU A 70 2.12 9.50 -11.36
C LEU A 70 3.11 9.11 -10.27
N ALA A 71 3.13 7.83 -9.89
CA ALA A 71 4.02 7.32 -8.86
C ALA A 71 5.50 7.52 -9.23
N LEU A 72 5.90 7.24 -10.47
CA LEU A 72 7.27 7.48 -10.94
C LEU A 72 7.64 8.96 -10.84
N ARG A 73 6.77 9.86 -11.34
CA ARG A 73 7.00 11.32 -11.22
C ARG A 73 7.04 11.78 -9.76
N ALA A 74 6.24 11.16 -8.90
CA ALA A 74 6.23 11.46 -7.47
C ALA A 74 7.55 11.06 -6.81
N ILE A 75 8.08 9.88 -7.15
CA ILE A 75 9.37 9.39 -6.65
C ILE A 75 10.49 10.33 -7.10
N ASP A 76 10.53 10.72 -8.37
CA ASP A 76 11.53 11.65 -8.91
C ASP A 76 11.48 13.03 -8.22
N ALA A 77 10.31 13.45 -7.77
CA ALA A 77 10.07 14.70 -7.03
C ALA A 77 10.11 14.54 -5.50
N GLU A 78 10.59 13.40 -5.01
CA GLU A 78 10.69 13.07 -3.58
C GLU A 78 9.36 13.21 -2.81
N VAL A 79 8.22 13.00 -3.50
CA VAL A 79 6.91 12.90 -2.85
C VAL A 79 6.79 11.55 -2.17
N PRO A 80 6.38 11.47 -0.89
CA PRO A 80 6.10 10.21 -0.22
C PRO A 80 5.05 9.37 -0.96
N VAL A 81 5.36 8.11 -1.31
CA VAL A 81 4.44 7.18 -1.97
C VAL A 81 4.37 5.88 -1.18
N LEU A 82 3.17 5.48 -0.79
CA LEU A 82 2.89 4.22 -0.11
C LEU A 82 1.99 3.35 -0.99
N GLY A 83 2.49 2.18 -1.41
CA GLY A 83 1.72 1.20 -2.17
C GLY A 83 1.35 0.00 -1.30
N LEU A 84 0.06 -0.33 -1.22
CA LEU A 84 -0.50 -1.42 -0.43
C LEU A 84 -1.09 -2.49 -1.35
N CYS A 85 -0.65 -3.72 -1.24
CA CYS A 85 -1.09 -4.88 -2.03
C CYS A 85 -1.02 -4.60 -3.55
N LEU A 86 -2.14 -4.32 -4.24
CA LEU A 86 -2.12 -3.90 -5.65
C LEU A 86 -1.21 -2.68 -5.86
N GLY A 87 -1.19 -1.73 -4.93
CA GLY A 87 -0.30 -0.57 -4.97
C GLY A 87 1.18 -0.94 -4.94
N HIS A 88 1.57 -1.94 -4.14
CA HIS A 88 2.92 -2.53 -4.15
C HIS A 88 3.26 -3.11 -5.53
N GLN A 89 2.32 -3.83 -6.14
CA GLN A 89 2.52 -4.46 -7.44
C GLN A 89 2.60 -3.42 -8.58
N ILE A 90 1.78 -2.37 -8.54
CA ILE A 90 1.85 -1.24 -9.48
C ILE A 90 3.22 -0.56 -9.39
N LEU A 91 3.68 -0.22 -8.18
CA LEU A 91 5.00 0.37 -7.95
C LEU A 91 6.12 -0.56 -8.44
N GLY A 92 6.06 -1.85 -8.07
CA GLY A 92 7.06 -2.84 -8.48
C GLY A 92 7.20 -2.90 -10.00
N ARG A 93 6.08 -3.05 -10.72
CA ARG A 93 6.06 -3.07 -12.19
C ARG A 93 6.55 -1.77 -12.82
N ALA A 94 6.09 -0.63 -12.30
CA ALA A 94 6.53 0.69 -12.79
C ALA A 94 8.05 0.87 -12.66
N LEU A 95 8.66 0.28 -11.65
CA LEU A 95 10.10 0.29 -11.38
C LEU A 95 10.87 -0.85 -12.07
N GLY A 96 10.21 -1.64 -12.92
CA GLY A 96 10.84 -2.69 -13.73
C GLY A 96 10.94 -4.07 -13.06
N ALA A 97 10.17 -4.32 -12.01
CA ALA A 97 10.06 -5.66 -11.44
C ALA A 97 9.32 -6.63 -12.36
N GLU A 98 9.69 -7.90 -12.31
CA GLU A 98 8.93 -8.99 -12.93
C GLU A 98 7.63 -9.19 -12.15
N HIS A 99 6.49 -9.23 -12.85
CA HIS A 99 5.20 -9.57 -12.30
C HIS A 99 4.87 -11.03 -12.60
N ARG A 100 4.42 -11.77 -11.58
CA ARG A 100 4.01 -13.17 -11.69
C ARG A 100 2.58 -13.32 -11.20
N GLU A 101 1.70 -13.56 -12.14
CA GLU A 101 0.27 -13.76 -11.90
C GLU A 101 0.02 -15.15 -11.31
N GLY A 102 -0.88 -15.25 -10.34
CA GLY A 102 -1.26 -16.52 -9.72
C GLY A 102 -0.10 -17.29 -9.07
N ALA A 103 0.97 -16.60 -8.68
CA ALA A 103 2.18 -17.27 -8.14
C ALA A 103 1.98 -17.81 -6.72
N VAL A 104 1.00 -17.27 -5.99
CA VAL A 104 0.62 -17.72 -4.64
C VAL A 104 -0.90 -17.77 -4.54
N ASP A 105 -1.38 -18.38 -3.47
CA ASP A 105 -2.80 -18.44 -3.16
C ASP A 105 -2.96 -18.35 -1.65
N GLU A 106 -2.93 -17.11 -1.14
CA GLU A 106 -2.75 -16.89 0.29
C GLU A 106 -3.71 -15.85 0.82
N VAL A 107 -4.55 -16.29 1.77
CA VAL A 107 -5.49 -15.44 2.51
C VAL A 107 -5.38 -15.75 4.00
N GLY A 108 -5.04 -14.76 4.80
CA GLY A 108 -4.94 -14.91 6.25
C GLY A 108 -3.73 -14.24 6.86
N ILE A 109 -3.42 -14.64 8.09
CA ILE A 109 -2.24 -14.15 8.79
C ILE A 109 -1.02 -14.93 8.31
N VAL A 110 -0.02 -14.21 7.83
CA VAL A 110 1.26 -14.76 7.38
C VAL A 110 2.38 -14.17 8.22
N ASP A 111 3.34 -15.00 8.56
CA ASP A 111 4.58 -14.55 9.21
C ASP A 111 5.47 -13.83 8.19
N ILE A 112 5.67 -12.54 8.41
CA ILE A 112 6.54 -11.68 7.62
C ILE A 112 7.84 -11.47 8.39
N ASP A 113 8.98 -11.76 7.78
CA ASP A 113 10.30 -11.43 8.32
C ASP A 113 10.69 -10.02 7.82
N VAL A 114 10.58 -9.02 8.68
CA VAL A 114 11.02 -7.65 8.41
C VAL A 114 12.53 -7.60 8.67
N LEU A 115 13.29 -7.24 7.63
CA LEU A 115 14.75 -7.38 7.57
C LEU A 115 15.47 -6.09 8.00
N GLU A 116 14.89 -4.94 7.64
CA GLU A 116 15.50 -3.62 7.84
C GLU A 116 14.52 -2.68 8.55
N PRO A 117 15.03 -1.80 9.44
CA PRO A 117 14.18 -0.83 10.12
C PRO A 117 13.69 0.24 9.14
N GLU A 118 12.42 0.19 8.82
CA GLU A 118 11.76 1.13 7.92
C GLU A 118 10.73 1.96 8.71
N PRO A 119 10.81 3.31 8.72
CA PRO A 119 9.87 4.14 9.47
C PRO A 119 8.40 3.84 9.16
N TRP A 120 8.05 3.59 7.90
CA TRP A 120 6.66 3.32 7.51
C TRP A 120 6.22 1.87 7.79
N LEU A 121 7.16 1.02 8.21
CA LEU A 121 6.93 -0.26 8.88
C LEU A 121 7.10 -0.16 10.40
N GLY A 122 6.91 1.04 10.97
CA GLY A 122 7.04 1.30 12.40
C GLY A 122 8.44 1.08 12.95
N ALA A 123 9.48 1.11 12.11
CA ALA A 123 10.87 0.78 12.41
C ALA A 123 11.01 -0.60 13.10
N HIS A 124 10.08 -1.52 12.85
CA HIS A 124 10.12 -2.89 13.35
C HIS A 124 11.16 -3.70 12.59
N VAL A 125 11.81 -4.63 13.27
CA VAL A 125 12.70 -5.66 12.69
C VAL A 125 12.36 -7.00 13.34
N GLY A 126 12.36 -8.06 12.54
CA GLY A 126 12.02 -9.40 12.98
C GLY A 126 10.65 -9.84 12.51
N ARG A 127 10.11 -10.87 13.14
CA ARG A 127 8.85 -11.49 12.71
C ARG A 127 7.65 -10.62 13.06
N LEU A 128 6.73 -10.48 12.08
CA LEU A 128 5.47 -9.77 12.20
C LEU A 128 4.37 -10.63 11.56
N GLY A 129 3.32 -10.95 12.31
CA GLY A 129 2.11 -11.55 11.74
C GLY A 129 1.28 -10.48 11.05
N ALA A 130 1.13 -10.56 9.73
CA ALA A 130 0.38 -9.56 8.95
C ALA A 130 -0.67 -10.22 8.05
N MET A 131 -1.74 -9.46 7.74
CA MET A 131 -2.78 -9.93 6.84
C MET A 131 -2.28 -9.95 5.40
N ARG A 132 -2.45 -11.06 4.73
CA ARG A 132 -2.26 -11.21 3.29
C ARG A 132 -3.54 -11.64 2.61
N TRP A 133 -3.75 -11.10 1.39
CA TRP A 133 -4.83 -11.49 0.50
C TRP A 133 -4.42 -11.19 -0.94
N ASN A 134 -3.66 -12.10 -1.53
CA ASN A 134 -3.18 -11.95 -2.91
C ASN A 134 -2.89 -13.28 -3.59
N SER A 135 -2.91 -13.25 -4.90
CA SER A 135 -2.44 -14.32 -5.79
C SER A 135 -1.19 -13.91 -6.58
N ASP A 136 -1.10 -12.64 -6.94
CA ASP A 136 -0.02 -12.10 -7.74
C ASP A 136 1.12 -11.60 -6.86
N VAL A 137 2.34 -11.70 -7.38
CA VAL A 137 3.54 -11.16 -6.73
C VAL A 137 4.42 -10.41 -7.71
N VAL A 138 5.26 -9.51 -7.21
CA VAL A 138 6.32 -8.86 -7.98
C VAL A 138 7.68 -9.17 -7.39
N SER A 139 8.69 -9.33 -8.25
CA SER A 139 10.08 -9.44 -7.80
C SER A 139 10.54 -8.13 -7.17
N LEU A 140 11.71 -8.13 -6.51
CA LEU A 140 12.33 -6.89 -6.05
C LEU A 140 12.66 -6.01 -7.26
N PRO A 141 12.19 -4.74 -7.32
CA PRO A 141 12.57 -3.83 -8.40
C PRO A 141 14.08 -3.57 -8.45
N PRO A 142 14.68 -3.42 -9.64
CA PRO A 142 16.09 -3.06 -9.76
C PRO A 142 16.42 -1.78 -8.96
N GLY A 143 17.44 -1.85 -8.11
CA GLY A 143 17.88 -0.72 -7.28
C GLY A 143 17.05 -0.47 -6.02
N ALA A 144 16.00 -1.25 -5.77
CA ALA A 144 15.23 -1.17 -4.53
C ALA A 144 15.93 -1.90 -3.38
N THR A 145 15.65 -1.46 -2.16
CA THR A 145 16.04 -2.15 -0.92
C THR A 145 14.92 -3.09 -0.49
N LEU A 146 15.23 -4.37 -0.30
CA LEU A 146 14.30 -5.35 0.27
C LEU A 146 14.11 -5.06 1.76
N LEU A 147 12.86 -4.85 2.17
CA LEU A 147 12.52 -4.55 3.56
C LEU A 147 11.93 -5.75 4.30
N ALA A 148 11.19 -6.60 3.60
CA ALA A 148 10.54 -7.74 4.21
C ALA A 148 10.33 -8.88 3.20
N ARG A 149 10.29 -10.11 3.73
CA ARG A 149 10.00 -11.34 2.98
C ARG A 149 9.15 -12.29 3.81
N SER A 150 8.59 -13.31 3.18
CA SER A 150 7.93 -14.44 3.85
C SER A 150 8.50 -15.77 3.34
N ALA A 151 7.96 -16.88 3.84
CA ALA A 151 8.33 -18.21 3.36
C ALA A 151 7.91 -18.45 1.90
N THR A 152 6.86 -17.77 1.43
CA THR A 152 6.25 -17.98 0.11
C THR A 152 6.53 -16.84 -0.86
N VAL A 153 6.88 -15.64 -0.38
CA VAL A 153 7.14 -14.46 -1.20
C VAL A 153 8.43 -13.77 -0.76
N GLU A 154 9.35 -13.64 -1.71
CA GLU A 154 10.65 -13.03 -1.45
C GLU A 154 10.56 -11.51 -1.26
N ASN A 155 9.65 -10.83 -1.95
CA ASN A 155 9.44 -9.38 -1.88
C ASN A 155 8.08 -9.06 -1.25
N GLU A 156 8.01 -9.05 0.06
CA GLU A 156 6.83 -8.63 0.82
C GLU A 156 6.78 -7.11 1.02
N ALA A 157 7.94 -6.47 1.09
CA ALA A 157 8.04 -5.02 1.11
C ALA A 157 9.40 -4.55 0.57
N PHE A 158 9.37 -3.41 -0.10
CA PHE A 158 10.59 -2.75 -0.59
C PHE A 158 10.52 -1.24 -0.41
N ARG A 159 11.70 -0.59 -0.40
CA ARG A 159 11.89 0.85 -0.54
C ARG A 159 12.61 1.17 -1.84
N TYR A 160 12.11 2.19 -2.54
CA TYR A 160 12.77 2.80 -3.68
C TYR A 160 12.61 4.32 -3.61
N GLY A 161 13.69 5.04 -3.33
CA GLY A 161 13.62 6.49 -3.12
C GLY A 161 12.61 6.89 -2.04
N SER A 162 11.65 7.74 -2.39
CA SER A 162 10.56 8.18 -1.53
C SER A 162 9.35 7.23 -1.51
N ALA A 163 9.44 6.03 -2.12
CA ALA A 163 8.36 5.08 -2.16
C ALA A 163 8.62 3.85 -1.28
N VAL A 164 7.56 3.35 -0.63
CA VAL A 164 7.52 2.03 0.01
C VAL A 164 6.34 1.25 -0.56
N GLY A 165 6.60 0.02 -1.00
CA GLY A 165 5.57 -0.95 -1.36
C GLY A 165 5.48 -2.03 -0.31
N MET A 166 4.25 -2.41 0.10
CA MET A 166 3.94 -3.50 1.02
C MET A 166 2.91 -4.42 0.40
N GLN A 167 3.22 -5.72 0.27
CA GLN A 167 2.28 -6.71 -0.28
C GLN A 167 1.21 -7.09 0.74
N PHE A 168 1.53 -7.06 2.02
CA PHE A 168 0.60 -7.33 3.13
C PHE A 168 -0.16 -6.07 3.55
N HIS A 169 -1.20 -6.27 4.34
CA HIS A 169 -2.19 -5.26 4.70
C HIS A 169 -2.06 -4.83 6.17
N LEU A 170 -1.33 -3.75 6.42
CA LEU A 170 -1.32 -3.08 7.73
C LEU A 170 -2.52 -2.16 7.91
N GLU A 171 -3.15 -1.73 6.81
CA GLU A 171 -4.34 -0.87 6.82
C GLU A 171 -5.62 -1.59 7.19
N ALA A 172 -5.64 -2.94 7.14
CA ALA A 172 -6.84 -3.74 7.31
C ALA A 172 -7.39 -3.68 8.74
N ASP A 173 -8.18 -2.65 9.03
CA ASP A 173 -8.96 -2.52 10.25
C ASP A 173 -10.23 -3.40 10.21
N ASP A 174 -10.98 -3.39 11.31
CA ASP A 174 -12.21 -4.18 11.42
C ASP A 174 -13.29 -3.77 10.38
N ARG A 175 -13.31 -2.51 9.95
CA ARG A 175 -14.23 -2.01 8.92
C ARG A 175 -13.84 -2.54 7.54
N VAL A 176 -12.55 -2.47 7.20
CA VAL A 176 -11.99 -3.02 5.95
C VAL A 176 -12.31 -4.52 5.86
N MET A 177 -12.04 -5.26 6.94
CA MET A 177 -12.29 -6.72 6.96
C MET A 177 -13.75 -7.09 6.77
N ARG A 178 -14.69 -6.35 7.38
CA ARG A 178 -16.13 -6.57 7.15
C ARG A 178 -16.51 -6.27 5.69
N LEU A 179 -15.95 -5.22 5.14
CA LEU A 179 -16.25 -4.82 3.77
C LEU A 179 -15.74 -5.86 2.78
N TRP A 180 -14.51 -6.30 2.93
CA TRP A 180 -13.94 -7.37 2.09
C TRP A 180 -14.72 -8.67 2.20
N ASP A 181 -15.17 -9.02 3.42
CA ASP A 181 -16.00 -10.20 3.63
C ASP A 181 -17.35 -10.11 2.90
N SER A 182 -17.95 -8.91 2.85
CA SER A 182 -19.26 -8.69 2.22
C SER A 182 -19.22 -8.68 0.70
N VAL A 183 -18.12 -8.23 0.08
CA VAL A 183 -17.99 -8.04 -1.38
C VAL A 183 -17.14 -9.11 -2.06
N ALA A 184 -16.57 -10.02 -1.30
CA ALA A 184 -15.71 -11.04 -1.85
C ALA A 184 -16.42 -11.88 -2.91
N SER A 185 -15.80 -11.94 -4.09
CA SER A 185 -16.31 -12.73 -5.21
C SER A 185 -16.35 -14.22 -4.86
N PRO A 186 -17.24 -15.02 -5.47
CA PRO A 186 -17.25 -16.48 -5.30
C PRO A 186 -15.89 -17.14 -5.57
N THR A 187 -15.12 -16.58 -6.51
CA THR A 187 -13.78 -17.08 -6.86
C THR A 187 -12.78 -16.89 -5.71
N LEU A 188 -12.82 -15.74 -5.04
CA LEU A 188 -12.01 -15.48 -3.85
C LEU A 188 -12.53 -16.25 -2.62
N SER A 189 -13.84 -16.54 -2.55
CA SER A 189 -14.40 -17.31 -1.44
C SER A 189 -13.92 -18.77 -1.41
N GLN A 190 -13.48 -19.32 -2.55
CA GLN A 190 -12.88 -20.67 -2.61
C GLN A 190 -11.48 -20.70 -1.99
N LEU A 191 -10.80 -19.56 -1.91
CA LEU A 191 -9.45 -19.43 -1.38
C LEU A 191 -9.42 -19.11 0.12
N ARG A 192 -10.58 -18.85 0.72
CA ARG A 192 -10.69 -18.45 2.11
C ARG A 192 -10.56 -19.61 3.08
N SER A 193 -9.64 -19.50 4.02
CA SER A 193 -9.88 -20.14 5.30
C SER A 193 -11.14 -19.52 5.91
N PRO A 194 -12.16 -20.32 6.30
CA PRO A 194 -13.38 -19.82 6.94
C PRO A 194 -13.13 -18.91 8.16
N ASP A 195 -11.93 -19.01 8.72
CA ASP A 195 -11.50 -18.29 9.91
C ASP A 195 -10.56 -17.12 9.65
N ALA A 196 -10.19 -16.82 8.37
CA ALA A 196 -9.18 -15.80 8.07
C ALA A 196 -9.58 -14.41 8.62
N VAL A 197 -10.79 -13.96 8.33
CA VAL A 197 -11.31 -12.65 8.81
C VAL A 197 -11.41 -12.63 10.33
N ALA A 198 -12.00 -13.69 10.93
CA ALA A 198 -12.13 -13.79 12.38
C ALA A 198 -10.76 -13.92 13.06
N GLY A 199 -9.84 -14.67 12.45
CA GLY A 199 -8.45 -14.81 12.90
C GLY A 199 -7.72 -13.48 12.91
N TRP A 200 -7.80 -12.72 11.82
CA TRP A 200 -7.18 -11.38 11.74
C TRP A 200 -7.74 -10.42 12.78
N ARG A 201 -9.06 -10.36 12.95
CA ARG A 201 -9.69 -9.50 13.96
C ARG A 201 -9.20 -9.83 15.36
N ARG A 202 -9.08 -11.12 15.71
CA ARG A 202 -8.50 -11.54 16.99
C ARG A 202 -7.04 -11.14 17.11
N HIS A 203 -6.25 -11.37 16.05
CA HIS A 203 -4.82 -11.03 16.02
C HIS A 203 -4.60 -9.54 16.20
N LEU A 204 -5.29 -8.70 15.43
CA LEU A 204 -5.25 -7.25 15.55
C LEU A 204 -5.61 -6.77 16.97
N ALA A 205 -6.60 -7.40 17.63
CA ALA A 205 -7.03 -7.03 18.98
C ALA A 205 -6.07 -7.48 20.08
N THR A 206 -5.19 -8.46 19.83
CA THR A 206 -4.37 -9.11 20.86
C THR A 206 -2.87 -9.01 20.65
N ASP A 207 -2.41 -8.54 19.48
CA ASP A 207 -0.98 -8.37 19.21
C ASP A 207 -0.55 -6.89 19.33
N PRO A 208 0.06 -6.50 20.48
CA PRO A 208 0.51 -5.12 20.68
C PRO A 208 1.68 -4.75 19.75
N THR A 209 2.44 -5.72 19.25
CA THR A 209 3.52 -5.47 18.29
C THR A 209 2.94 -4.98 16.98
N LEU A 210 1.95 -5.69 16.45
CA LEU A 210 1.26 -5.30 15.22
C LEU A 210 0.62 -3.92 15.34
N LEU A 211 -0.16 -3.67 16.41
CA LEU A 211 -0.75 -2.34 16.65
C LEU A 211 0.29 -1.24 16.71
N GLY A 212 1.40 -1.48 17.41
CA GLY A 212 2.50 -0.53 17.48
C GLY A 212 3.18 -0.28 16.10
N VAL A 213 3.28 -1.31 15.25
CA VAL A 213 3.78 -1.17 13.87
C VAL A 213 2.82 -0.32 13.04
N VAL A 214 1.52 -0.60 13.10
CA VAL A 214 0.47 0.15 12.39
C VAL A 214 0.50 1.64 12.77
N GLU A 215 0.45 1.94 14.07
CA GLU A 215 0.41 3.33 14.56
C GLU A 215 1.69 4.12 14.21
N ARG A 216 2.86 3.54 14.48
CA ARG A 216 4.13 4.20 14.16
C ARG A 216 4.36 4.30 12.66
N GLY A 217 4.00 3.26 11.89
CA GLY A 217 4.21 3.23 10.45
C GLY A 217 3.41 4.30 9.71
N PHE A 218 2.10 4.31 9.89
CA PHE A 218 1.25 5.34 9.26
C PHE A 218 1.47 6.72 9.88
N GLY A 219 1.83 6.81 11.17
CA GLY A 219 2.23 8.06 11.80
C GLY A 219 3.50 8.65 11.18
N ALA A 220 4.50 7.83 10.88
CA ALA A 220 5.72 8.26 10.20
C ALA A 220 5.45 8.69 8.75
N PHE A 221 4.58 7.98 8.02
CA PHE A 221 4.13 8.39 6.70
C PHE A 221 3.38 9.74 6.74
N ALA A 222 2.46 9.90 7.70
CA ALA A 222 1.75 11.16 7.91
C ALA A 222 2.71 12.32 8.20
N ALA A 223 3.75 12.11 9.03
CA ALA A 223 4.76 13.11 9.31
C ALA A 223 5.56 13.51 8.05
N ALA A 224 5.91 12.55 7.19
CA ALA A 224 6.56 12.83 5.91
C ALA A 224 5.68 13.67 4.98
N CYS A 225 4.37 13.36 4.91
CA CYS A 225 3.40 14.15 4.17
C CYS A 225 3.25 15.58 4.73
N ALA A 226 3.15 15.72 6.06
CA ALA A 226 3.07 17.02 6.72
C ALA A 226 4.30 17.88 6.45
N ALA A 227 5.50 17.32 6.57
CA ALA A 227 6.75 18.03 6.26
C ALA A 227 6.76 18.60 4.83
N ARG A 228 6.18 17.84 3.86
CA ARG A 228 6.05 18.32 2.49
C ARG A 228 4.97 19.41 2.33
N MET A 229 3.93 19.42 3.15
CA MET A 229 2.92 20.49 3.16
C MET A 229 3.54 21.82 3.61
N ASP A 230 4.43 21.76 4.61
CA ASP A 230 5.09 22.93 5.19
C ASP A 230 6.25 23.44 4.31
N ALA A 231 6.81 22.60 3.43
CA ALA A 231 7.85 23.00 2.51
C ALA A 231 7.31 24.00 1.48
N GLU A 232 7.99 25.15 1.32
CA GLU A 232 7.68 26.10 0.26
C GLU A 232 7.71 25.42 -1.10
N ALA A 233 6.73 25.73 -1.96
CA ALA A 233 6.77 25.25 -3.33
C ALA A 233 8.08 25.72 -3.97
N PRO A 234 8.87 24.83 -4.65
CA PRO A 234 10.07 25.28 -5.34
C PRO A 234 9.71 26.43 -6.27
N ALA A 235 10.44 27.53 -6.17
CA ALA A 235 10.23 28.68 -7.05
C ALA A 235 10.32 28.17 -8.51
N LEU A 236 9.26 28.39 -9.28
CA LEU A 236 9.28 28.10 -10.71
C LEU A 236 10.47 28.86 -11.30
N VAL A 237 11.51 28.11 -11.66
CA VAL A 237 12.61 28.66 -12.46
C VAL A 237 12.03 28.94 -13.83
N ALA A 238 11.88 30.23 -14.15
CA ALA A 238 11.35 30.74 -15.41
C ALA A 238 12.30 30.46 -16.58
#